data_99eb5e47864b818c3b3402e9f8808621
#
_entry.id   99eb5e47864b818c3b3402e9f8808621
#
_cell.length_a   1.000
_cell.length_b   1.000
_cell.length_c   1.000
_cell.angle_alpha   90.00
_cell.angle_beta   90.00
_cell.angle_gamma   90.00
#
_symmetry.space_group_name_H-M   'P 1'
#
loop_
_entity.id
_entity.type
_entity.pdbx_description
1 polymer ?
#
loop_
_entity_poly.entity_id
_entity_poly.type
_entity_poly.pdbx_seq_one_letter_code
_entity_poly.pdbx_strand_id
1 'polypeptide(L)'
;SSDVCSSDLRDVMTSENLVTAPEGTNLIQAQEILRKYKIEKLPIVDRNGMLKGLITIKDIEKTIRYPNSAKDQNGRLLAGGAVGIAKNTMERVEALVQAKVDVIAVDTAHGHSQGVLDMVKSLKRKFPDLQLIAGNVATAEATKALIEAGADCVKVGIGPGSICTTRVISGIGVPQITAIYDCAREADKYG
;
A
#
# COMPACT_ATOMS: atom_id res chain seq x y z
N SER A 1 7.56 -0.28 38.13
CA SER A 1 7.03 1.07 37.88
C SER A 1 6.07 1.02 36.72
N SER A 2 4.94 0.33 36.85
CA SER A 2 3.99 0.15 35.73
C SER A 2 2.55 0.46 36.13
N ASP A 3 2.32 1.18 37.21
CA ASP A 3 0.98 1.57 37.66
C ASP A 3 0.78 3.08 37.67
N VAL A 4 1.28 3.75 36.63
CA VAL A 4 0.87 5.13 36.32
C VAL A 4 -0.45 5.06 35.60
N CYS A 5 -1.53 4.87 36.34
CA CYS A 5 -2.64 5.77 36.41
C CYS A 5 -3.78 5.57 35.42
N SER A 6 -4.51 4.47 35.52
CA SER A 6 -5.91 4.47 35.01
C SER A 6 -6.84 5.34 35.89
N SER A 7 -6.50 5.58 37.16
CA SER A 7 -7.24 6.49 38.02
C SER A 7 -7.07 7.94 37.65
N ASP A 8 -5.85 8.40 37.39
CA ASP A 8 -5.57 9.79 37.06
C ASP A 8 -6.17 10.24 35.69
N LEU A 9 -6.30 9.30 34.76
CA LEU A 9 -6.93 9.61 33.49
C LEU A 9 -8.43 9.88 33.64
N ARG A 10 -9.11 9.13 34.49
CA ARG A 10 -10.56 9.35 34.76
C ARG A 10 -10.83 10.70 35.40
N ASP A 11 -9.92 11.18 36.24
CA ASP A 11 -10.05 12.43 36.95
C ASP A 11 -9.93 13.66 36.04
N VAL A 12 -9.23 13.51 34.90
CA VAL A 12 -8.94 14.61 33.98
C VAL A 12 -9.58 14.46 32.59
N MET A 13 -10.11 13.28 32.22
CA MET A 13 -10.72 13.06 30.92
C MET A 13 -12.14 13.65 30.89
N THR A 14 -12.57 14.10 29.70
CA THR A 14 -13.96 14.42 29.44
C THR A 14 -14.77 13.11 29.39
N SER A 15 -15.63 12.88 30.38
CA SER A 15 -16.44 11.66 30.51
C SER A 15 -17.94 11.90 30.30
N GLU A 16 -18.39 13.16 30.44
CA GLU A 16 -19.79 13.55 30.32
C GLU A 16 -20.03 14.39 29.04
N ASN A 17 -21.25 14.30 28.51
CA ASN A 17 -21.68 15.07 27.34
C ASN A 17 -20.73 14.91 26.12
N LEU A 18 -20.21 13.70 25.91
CA LEU A 18 -19.33 13.41 24.79
C LEU A 18 -20.06 13.67 23.46
N VAL A 19 -19.45 14.46 22.61
CA VAL A 19 -19.92 14.65 21.23
C VAL A 19 -19.51 13.43 20.41
N THR A 20 -20.51 12.67 19.96
CA THR A 20 -20.32 11.47 19.14
C THR A 20 -21.15 11.57 17.87
N ALA A 21 -20.88 10.69 16.91
CA ALA A 21 -21.70 10.55 15.71
C ALA A 21 -22.01 9.06 15.45
N PRO A 22 -23.13 8.76 14.78
CA PRO A 22 -23.50 7.39 14.49
C PRO A 22 -22.61 6.75 13.42
N GLU A 23 -22.54 5.43 13.42
CA GLU A 23 -21.91 4.63 12.34
C GLU A 23 -22.54 5.00 10.98
N GLY A 24 -21.70 5.16 9.95
CA GLY A 24 -22.10 5.63 8.62
C GLY A 24 -21.98 7.15 8.42
N THR A 25 -21.58 7.91 9.45
CA THR A 25 -21.29 9.36 9.31
C THR A 25 -20.16 9.56 8.28
N ASN A 26 -20.43 10.35 7.25
CA ASN A 26 -19.43 10.70 6.24
C ASN A 26 -18.51 11.85 6.69
N LEU A 27 -17.41 12.08 5.95
CA LEU A 27 -16.42 13.09 6.33
C LEU A 27 -16.95 14.53 6.30
N ILE A 28 -17.95 14.84 5.45
CA ILE A 28 -18.56 16.17 5.38
C ILE A 28 -19.38 16.43 6.63
N GLN A 29 -20.24 15.49 7.01
CA GLN A 29 -21.04 15.56 8.23
C GLN A 29 -20.14 15.62 9.48
N ALA A 30 -19.08 14.80 9.50
CA ALA A 30 -18.11 14.83 10.58
C ALA A 30 -17.43 16.20 10.71
N GLN A 31 -17.06 16.83 9.60
CA GLN A 31 -16.45 18.16 9.57
C GLN A 31 -17.37 19.22 10.17
N GLU A 32 -18.65 19.18 9.85
CA GLU A 32 -19.65 20.11 10.42
C GLU A 32 -19.78 19.96 11.94
N ILE A 33 -19.81 18.72 12.43
CA ILE A 33 -19.87 18.42 13.87
C ILE A 33 -18.61 18.91 14.57
N LEU A 34 -17.42 18.54 14.05
CA LEU A 34 -16.13 18.94 14.60
C LEU A 34 -16.02 20.48 14.70
N ARG A 35 -16.47 21.17 13.65
CA ARG A 35 -16.46 22.63 13.57
C ARG A 35 -17.45 23.28 14.55
N LYS A 36 -18.69 22.75 14.61
CA LYS A 36 -19.74 23.24 15.49
C LYS A 36 -19.35 23.15 16.97
N TYR A 37 -18.79 22.03 17.37
CA TYR A 37 -18.42 21.77 18.77
C TYR A 37 -16.97 22.14 19.10
N LYS A 38 -16.19 22.63 18.12
CA LYS A 38 -14.76 23.01 18.26
C LYS A 38 -13.91 21.87 18.84
N ILE A 39 -14.15 20.65 18.38
CA ILE A 39 -13.41 19.47 18.77
C ILE A 39 -12.57 18.96 17.57
N GLU A 40 -11.45 18.27 17.85
CA GLU A 40 -10.55 17.75 16.83
C GLU A 40 -10.80 16.29 16.49
N LYS A 41 -11.48 15.57 17.36
CA LYS A 41 -11.70 14.12 17.29
C LYS A 41 -13.16 13.82 17.56
N LEU A 42 -13.78 13.06 16.66
CA LEU A 42 -15.18 12.67 16.71
C LEU A 42 -15.29 11.15 16.83
N PRO A 43 -15.63 10.61 18.02
CA PRO A 43 -15.93 9.20 18.18
C PRO A 43 -17.17 8.80 17.37
N ILE A 44 -17.06 7.70 16.65
CA ILE A 44 -18.19 7.08 15.94
C ILE A 44 -18.69 5.92 16.78
N VAL A 45 -19.97 5.89 17.06
CA VAL A 45 -20.59 4.91 17.95
C VAL A 45 -21.74 4.18 17.25
N ASP A 46 -22.02 2.94 17.68
CA ASP A 46 -23.21 2.23 17.27
C ASP A 46 -24.46 2.67 18.08
N ARG A 47 -25.60 2.02 17.82
CA ARG A 47 -26.89 2.31 18.49
C ARG A 47 -26.85 2.05 20.01
N ASN A 48 -25.88 1.27 20.50
CA ASN A 48 -25.70 0.96 21.90
C ASN A 48 -24.66 1.88 22.58
N GLY A 49 -24.14 2.89 21.85
CA GLY A 49 -23.09 3.77 22.34
C GLY A 49 -21.67 3.16 22.33
N MET A 50 -21.50 2.00 21.73
CA MET A 50 -20.18 1.34 21.65
C MET A 50 -19.34 1.96 20.55
N LEU A 51 -18.07 2.23 20.87
CA LEU A 51 -17.09 2.82 19.94
C LEU A 51 -16.84 1.90 18.74
N LYS A 52 -17.04 2.43 17.53
CA LYS A 52 -16.80 1.75 16.24
C LYS A 52 -15.67 2.38 15.44
N GLY A 53 -15.42 3.65 15.64
CA GLY A 53 -14.39 4.36 14.90
C GLY A 53 -14.09 5.74 15.47
N LEU A 54 -13.18 6.42 14.82
CA LEU A 54 -12.77 7.79 15.15
C LEU A 54 -12.53 8.55 13.86
N ILE A 55 -13.12 9.72 13.72
CA ILE A 55 -12.82 10.67 12.64
C ILE A 55 -12.11 11.88 13.25
N THR A 56 -11.02 12.31 12.67
CA THR A 56 -10.26 13.47 13.11
C THR A 56 -10.21 14.57 12.05
N ILE A 57 -9.98 15.81 12.46
CA ILE A 57 -9.72 16.93 11.52
C ILE A 57 -8.58 16.57 10.56
N LYS A 58 -7.52 15.91 11.06
CA LYS A 58 -6.38 15.51 10.24
C LYS A 58 -6.73 14.52 9.13
N ASP A 59 -7.70 13.64 9.35
CA ASP A 59 -8.15 12.70 8.31
C ASP A 59 -8.87 13.44 7.19
N ILE A 60 -9.66 14.45 7.53
CA ILE A 60 -10.37 15.33 6.58
C ILE A 60 -9.35 16.17 5.79
N GLU A 61 -8.42 16.83 6.48
CA GLU A 61 -7.36 17.63 5.85
C GLU A 61 -6.48 16.79 4.91
N LYS A 62 -6.09 15.58 5.31
CA LYS A 62 -5.33 14.66 4.47
C LYS A 62 -6.10 14.23 3.22
N THR A 63 -7.40 14.03 3.32
CA THR A 63 -8.24 13.70 2.16
C THR A 63 -8.30 14.84 1.16
N ILE A 64 -8.39 16.09 1.64
CA ILE A 64 -8.37 17.29 0.79
C ILE A 64 -6.98 17.49 0.18
N ARG A 65 -5.93 17.35 0.98
CA ARG A 65 -4.54 17.59 0.56
C ARG A 65 -4.01 16.51 -0.40
N TYR A 66 -4.48 15.27 -0.25
CA TYR A 66 -4.04 14.11 -1.01
C TYR A 66 -5.22 13.36 -1.64
N PRO A 67 -5.96 13.99 -2.59
CA PRO A 67 -7.17 13.40 -3.16
C PRO A 67 -6.89 12.11 -3.94
N ASN A 68 -5.68 11.98 -4.52
CA ASN A 68 -5.28 10.83 -5.35
C ASN A 68 -4.57 9.73 -4.56
N SER A 69 -4.59 9.76 -3.22
CA SER A 69 -4.00 8.67 -2.43
C SER A 69 -4.76 7.37 -2.68
N ALA A 70 -3.99 6.28 -2.87
CA ALA A 70 -4.55 4.94 -3.08
C ALA A 70 -5.20 4.45 -1.78
N LYS A 71 -6.51 4.25 -1.82
CA LYS A 71 -7.33 3.85 -0.67
C LYS A 71 -8.25 2.69 -1.03
N ASP A 72 -8.56 1.88 -0.04
CA ASP A 72 -9.61 0.87 -0.16
C ASP A 72 -11.02 1.50 -0.07
N GLN A 73 -12.05 0.67 -0.23
CA GLN A 73 -13.46 1.07 -0.12
C GLN A 73 -13.86 1.61 1.26
N ASN A 74 -13.06 1.38 2.29
CA ASN A 74 -13.26 1.90 3.65
C ASN A 74 -12.46 3.19 3.91
N GLY A 75 -11.77 3.72 2.89
CA GLY A 75 -10.94 4.91 2.99
C GLY A 75 -9.57 4.70 3.66
N ARG A 76 -9.15 3.45 3.89
CA ARG A 76 -7.82 3.14 4.42
C ARG A 76 -6.78 3.16 3.29
N LEU A 77 -5.59 3.66 3.58
CA LEU A 77 -4.48 3.61 2.63
C LEU A 77 -4.13 2.17 2.30
N LEU A 78 -3.92 1.89 1.02
CA LEU A 78 -3.38 0.61 0.58
C LEU A 78 -1.92 0.49 1.04
N ALA A 79 -1.56 -0.69 1.51
CA ALA A 79 -0.23 -1.01 2.00
C ALA A 79 0.43 -2.10 1.16
N GLY A 80 1.69 -1.88 0.77
CA GLY A 80 2.49 -2.83 0.00
C GLY A 80 3.68 -3.38 0.79
N GLY A 81 4.07 -4.62 0.50
CA GLY A 81 5.28 -5.23 1.01
C GLY A 81 6.25 -5.59 -0.12
N ALA A 82 7.54 -5.23 0.03
CA ALA A 82 8.57 -5.65 -0.93
C ALA A 82 9.28 -6.92 -0.46
N VAL A 83 9.51 -7.83 -1.41
CA VAL A 83 10.23 -9.09 -1.21
C VAL A 83 11.22 -9.35 -2.34
N GLY A 84 12.27 -10.10 -2.06
CA GLY A 84 13.19 -10.62 -3.08
C GLY A 84 12.83 -12.06 -3.47
N ILE A 85 13.88 -12.84 -3.83
CA ILE A 85 13.77 -14.25 -4.22
C ILE A 85 14.57 -15.17 -3.28
N ALA A 86 14.72 -14.78 -2.02
CA ALA A 86 15.41 -15.58 -1.01
C ALA A 86 14.60 -16.83 -0.59
N LYS A 87 15.24 -17.80 0.04
CA LYS A 87 14.60 -19.07 0.45
C LYS A 87 13.39 -18.86 1.37
N ASN A 88 13.41 -17.83 2.23
CA ASN A 88 12.33 -17.51 3.17
C ASN A 88 11.30 -16.54 2.61
N THR A 89 11.35 -16.19 1.32
CA THR A 89 10.40 -15.23 0.71
C THR A 89 8.96 -15.70 0.84
N MET A 90 8.70 -16.98 0.66
CA MET A 90 7.33 -17.52 0.76
C MET A 90 6.74 -17.33 2.17
N GLU A 91 7.49 -17.67 3.22
CA GLU A 91 7.07 -17.46 4.62
C GLU A 91 6.79 -15.98 4.92
N ARG A 92 7.67 -15.11 4.40
CA ARG A 92 7.48 -13.66 4.54
C ARG A 92 6.20 -13.17 3.87
N VAL A 93 5.91 -13.65 2.65
CA VAL A 93 4.67 -13.29 1.95
C VAL A 93 3.45 -13.83 2.69
N GLU A 94 3.50 -15.06 3.22
CA GLU A 94 2.42 -15.61 4.05
C GLU A 94 2.10 -14.71 5.25
N ALA A 95 3.13 -14.27 5.98
CA ALA A 95 2.96 -13.37 7.11
C ALA A 95 2.39 -12.01 6.70
N LEU A 96 2.81 -11.47 5.55
CA LEU A 96 2.26 -10.21 5.00
C LEU A 96 0.80 -10.37 4.58
N VAL A 97 0.43 -11.47 3.94
CA VAL A 97 -0.96 -11.78 3.57
C VAL A 97 -1.84 -11.94 4.82
N GLN A 98 -1.34 -12.62 5.86
CA GLN A 98 -2.04 -12.71 7.15
C GLN A 98 -2.23 -11.33 7.79
N ALA A 99 -1.25 -10.43 7.63
CA ALA A 99 -1.34 -9.03 8.05
C ALA A 99 -2.21 -8.16 7.14
N LYS A 100 -2.87 -8.75 6.12
CA LYS A 100 -3.76 -8.07 5.16
C LYS A 100 -3.06 -7.01 4.33
N VAL A 101 -1.88 -7.34 3.80
CA VAL A 101 -1.22 -6.51 2.79
C VAL A 101 -2.07 -6.46 1.51
N ASP A 102 -2.12 -5.31 0.87
CA ASP A 102 -2.91 -5.13 -0.36
C ASP A 102 -2.13 -5.51 -1.62
N VAL A 103 -0.80 -5.34 -1.61
CA VAL A 103 0.06 -5.63 -2.76
C VAL A 103 1.44 -6.13 -2.33
N ILE A 104 1.99 -7.08 -3.08
CA ILE A 104 3.38 -7.53 -2.91
C ILE A 104 4.20 -7.11 -4.13
N ALA A 105 5.36 -6.52 -3.88
CA ALA A 105 6.34 -6.21 -4.92
C ALA A 105 7.51 -7.21 -4.85
N VAL A 106 7.66 -8.03 -5.89
CA VAL A 106 8.87 -8.84 -6.11
C VAL A 106 9.91 -7.92 -6.75
N ASP A 107 10.73 -7.29 -5.92
CA ASP A 107 11.66 -6.22 -6.31
C ASP A 107 13.09 -6.75 -6.39
N THR A 108 13.64 -6.74 -7.58
CA THR A 108 14.98 -7.26 -7.88
C THR A 108 15.73 -6.37 -8.87
N ALA A 109 17.05 -6.45 -8.86
CA ALA A 109 17.89 -5.73 -9.82
C ALA A 109 17.71 -6.24 -11.27
N HIS A 110 17.29 -7.50 -11.45
CA HIS A 110 17.07 -8.12 -12.75
C HIS A 110 15.82 -9.00 -12.74
N GLY A 111 14.69 -8.39 -13.09
CA GLY A 111 13.36 -9.04 -13.07
C GLY A 111 13.20 -10.15 -14.12
N HIS A 112 13.97 -10.13 -15.22
CA HIS A 112 13.94 -11.16 -16.26
C HIS A 112 14.86 -12.35 -15.95
N SER A 113 14.98 -12.70 -14.67
CA SER A 113 15.71 -13.92 -14.28
C SER A 113 14.75 -15.06 -14.01
N GLN A 114 15.19 -16.31 -14.26
CA GLN A 114 14.36 -17.48 -14.03
C GLN A 114 13.83 -17.56 -12.60
N GLY A 115 14.67 -17.23 -11.61
CA GLY A 115 14.28 -17.24 -10.20
C GLY A 115 13.15 -16.24 -9.87
N VAL A 116 13.09 -15.08 -10.54
CA VAL A 116 12.01 -14.12 -10.38
C VAL A 116 10.73 -14.65 -11.02
N LEU A 117 10.80 -15.16 -12.25
CA LEU A 117 9.65 -15.74 -12.95
C LEU A 117 9.04 -16.90 -12.16
N ASP A 118 9.86 -17.78 -11.61
CA ASP A 118 9.42 -18.92 -10.81
C ASP A 118 8.80 -18.48 -9.48
N MET A 119 9.36 -17.42 -8.86
CA MET A 119 8.78 -16.82 -7.64
C MET A 119 7.39 -16.23 -7.91
N VAL A 120 7.24 -15.42 -8.97
CA VAL A 120 5.95 -14.85 -9.37
C VAL A 120 4.90 -15.95 -9.61
N LYS A 121 5.25 -16.97 -10.40
CA LYS A 121 4.38 -18.14 -10.66
C LYS A 121 3.97 -18.85 -9.36
N SER A 122 4.92 -19.04 -8.45
CA SER A 122 4.67 -19.71 -7.18
C SER A 122 3.76 -18.90 -6.27
N LEU A 123 3.95 -17.59 -6.21
CA LEU A 123 3.10 -16.68 -5.44
C LEU A 123 1.69 -16.63 -5.99
N LYS A 124 1.51 -16.48 -7.31
CA LYS A 124 0.18 -16.48 -7.93
C LYS A 124 -0.55 -17.81 -7.78
N ARG A 125 0.17 -18.92 -7.84
CA ARG A 125 -0.44 -20.23 -7.59
C ARG A 125 -0.95 -20.38 -6.16
N LYS A 126 -0.19 -19.86 -5.17
CA LYS A 126 -0.55 -19.97 -3.75
C LYS A 126 -1.57 -18.93 -3.32
N PHE A 127 -1.50 -17.73 -3.88
CA PHE A 127 -2.34 -16.57 -3.56
C PHE A 127 -2.91 -15.96 -4.86
N PRO A 128 -3.93 -16.57 -5.48
CA PRO A 128 -4.44 -16.14 -6.79
C PRO A 128 -4.94 -14.69 -6.82
N ASP A 129 -5.56 -14.23 -5.71
CA ASP A 129 -6.16 -12.90 -5.59
C ASP A 129 -5.16 -11.81 -5.15
N LEU A 130 -3.94 -12.20 -4.76
CA LEU A 130 -2.92 -11.25 -4.33
C LEU A 130 -2.40 -10.44 -5.51
N GLN A 131 -2.41 -9.11 -5.38
CA GLN A 131 -1.84 -8.23 -6.39
C GLN A 131 -0.31 -8.29 -6.33
N LEU A 132 0.32 -8.61 -7.46
CA LEU A 132 1.77 -8.74 -7.59
C LEU A 132 2.35 -7.71 -8.55
N ILE A 133 3.27 -6.90 -8.03
CA ILE A 133 4.17 -6.07 -8.83
C ILE A 133 5.47 -6.85 -8.99
N ALA A 134 6.03 -6.95 -10.17
CA ALA A 134 7.31 -7.62 -10.38
C ALA A 134 8.28 -6.80 -11.23
N GLY A 135 9.54 -6.84 -10.91
CA GLY A 135 10.61 -6.13 -11.65
C GLY A 135 11.97 -6.20 -10.94
N ASN A 136 12.94 -5.43 -11.43
CA ASN A 136 12.82 -4.41 -12.46
C ASN A 136 13.15 -4.98 -13.84
N VAL A 137 12.51 -4.44 -14.85
CA VAL A 137 12.76 -4.77 -16.25
C VAL A 137 12.92 -3.50 -17.09
N ALA A 138 13.40 -3.63 -18.32
CA ALA A 138 13.59 -2.52 -19.24
C ALA A 138 13.33 -2.88 -20.71
N THR A 139 12.81 -4.09 -20.99
CA THR A 139 12.55 -4.57 -22.37
C THR A 139 11.16 -5.16 -22.51
N ALA A 140 10.66 -5.18 -23.74
CA ALA A 140 9.37 -5.79 -24.09
C ALA A 140 9.32 -7.29 -23.74
N GLU A 141 10.40 -8.04 -24.04
CA GLU A 141 10.47 -9.48 -23.78
C GLU A 141 10.39 -9.78 -22.27
N ALA A 142 11.07 -8.98 -21.46
CA ALA A 142 11.04 -9.13 -20.01
C ALA A 142 9.65 -8.82 -19.44
N THR A 143 8.99 -7.79 -19.97
CA THR A 143 7.62 -7.43 -19.62
C THR A 143 6.66 -8.57 -19.93
N LYS A 144 6.71 -9.10 -21.14
CA LYS A 144 5.94 -10.27 -21.56
C LYS A 144 6.14 -11.46 -20.60
N ALA A 145 7.39 -11.80 -20.31
CA ALA A 145 7.71 -12.92 -19.45
C ALA A 145 7.14 -12.79 -18.03
N LEU A 146 7.15 -11.57 -17.44
CA LEU A 146 6.56 -11.32 -16.13
C LEU A 146 5.04 -11.39 -16.15
N ILE A 147 4.39 -10.85 -17.18
CA ILE A 147 2.93 -10.93 -17.35
C ILE A 147 2.50 -12.41 -17.49
N GLU A 148 3.17 -13.17 -18.35
CA GLU A 148 2.91 -14.61 -18.53
C GLU A 148 3.21 -15.44 -17.27
N ALA A 149 4.10 -14.95 -16.40
CA ALA A 149 4.32 -15.54 -15.08
C ALA A 149 3.21 -15.23 -14.07
N GLY A 150 2.34 -14.25 -14.37
CA GLY A 150 1.20 -13.87 -13.53
C GLY A 150 1.38 -12.57 -12.75
N ALA A 151 2.34 -11.72 -13.11
CA ALA A 151 2.43 -10.37 -12.51
C ALA A 151 1.26 -9.50 -12.96
N ASP A 152 0.61 -8.81 -12.03
CA ASP A 152 -0.48 -7.86 -12.30
C ASP A 152 0.07 -6.48 -12.69
N CYS A 153 1.29 -6.18 -12.30
CA CYS A 153 1.97 -4.94 -12.65
C CYS A 153 3.48 -5.18 -12.85
N VAL A 154 4.05 -4.52 -13.84
CA VAL A 154 5.48 -4.62 -14.16
C VAL A 154 6.19 -3.34 -13.74
N LYS A 155 7.25 -3.48 -12.93
CA LYS A 155 8.08 -2.36 -12.49
C LYS A 155 9.22 -2.13 -13.47
N VAL A 156 9.20 -0.98 -14.15
CA VAL A 156 10.12 -0.65 -15.24
C VAL A 156 11.23 0.29 -14.77
N GLY A 157 12.47 -0.04 -15.11
CA GLY A 157 13.64 0.80 -14.92
C GLY A 157 14.86 0.04 -14.44
N ILE A 158 15.95 0.14 -15.21
CA ILE A 158 17.27 -0.42 -14.87
C ILE A 158 18.32 0.66 -15.09
N GLY A 159 18.94 1.12 -14.00
CA GLY A 159 20.03 2.08 -13.99
C GLY A 159 19.71 3.56 -14.30
N PRO A 160 18.45 4.04 -14.41
CA PRO A 160 18.19 5.41 -14.84
C PRO A 160 18.32 6.45 -13.73
N GLY A 161 18.36 6.06 -12.47
CA GLY A 161 18.39 6.98 -11.34
C GLY A 161 19.64 7.87 -11.34
N SER A 162 19.51 9.13 -10.93
CA SER A 162 20.62 10.10 -10.88
C SER A 162 21.73 9.66 -9.92
N ILE A 163 21.38 8.93 -8.87
CA ILE A 163 22.32 8.39 -7.88
C ILE A 163 22.68 6.92 -8.13
N CYS A 164 22.14 6.32 -9.20
CA CYS A 164 22.38 4.92 -9.50
C CYS A 164 23.78 4.69 -10.10
N THR A 165 24.56 3.83 -9.46
CA THR A 165 25.92 3.47 -9.89
C THR A 165 25.96 2.29 -10.84
N THR A 166 24.85 1.60 -11.10
CA THR A 166 24.79 0.40 -11.94
C THR A 166 25.40 0.63 -13.31
N ARG A 167 25.07 1.73 -13.98
CA ARG A 167 25.61 2.07 -15.30
C ARG A 167 27.12 2.27 -15.29
N VAL A 168 27.65 2.87 -14.22
CA VAL A 168 29.07 3.18 -14.09
C VAL A 168 29.88 1.93 -13.78
N ILE A 169 29.36 1.06 -12.91
CA ILE A 169 30.07 -0.12 -12.42
C ILE A 169 29.92 -1.32 -13.37
N SER A 170 28.70 -1.59 -13.86
CA SER A 170 28.41 -2.76 -14.67
C SER A 170 28.15 -2.49 -16.16
N GLY A 171 28.07 -1.20 -16.54
CA GLY A 171 27.71 -0.81 -17.91
C GLY A 171 26.24 -1.11 -18.29
N ILE A 172 25.41 -1.52 -17.31
CA ILE A 172 24.03 -1.93 -17.55
C ILE A 172 23.10 -0.77 -17.22
N GLY A 173 22.20 -0.47 -18.16
CA GLY A 173 21.16 0.54 -17.96
C GLY A 173 20.47 0.89 -19.28
N VAL A 174 19.20 1.28 -19.17
CA VAL A 174 18.39 1.72 -20.30
C VAL A 174 17.80 3.09 -19.94
N PRO A 175 17.80 4.07 -20.88
CA PRO A 175 17.12 5.34 -20.66
C PRO A 175 15.66 5.11 -20.30
N GLN A 176 15.17 5.79 -19.25
CA GLN A 176 13.87 5.47 -18.64
C GLN A 176 12.70 5.64 -19.61
N ILE A 177 12.70 6.66 -20.43
CA ILE A 177 11.61 6.89 -21.41
C ILE A 177 11.57 5.77 -22.45
N THR A 178 12.72 5.32 -22.95
CA THR A 178 12.80 4.19 -23.87
C THR A 178 12.29 2.91 -23.23
N ALA A 179 12.76 2.61 -21.99
CA ALA A 179 12.30 1.43 -21.25
C ALA A 179 10.78 1.44 -21.02
N ILE A 180 10.21 2.58 -20.61
CA ILE A 180 8.77 2.72 -20.41
C ILE A 180 8.03 2.51 -21.74
N TYR A 181 8.48 3.13 -22.82
CA TYR A 181 7.84 3.01 -24.13
C TYR A 181 7.77 1.56 -24.61
N ASP A 182 8.90 0.85 -24.57
CA ASP A 182 8.97 -0.54 -25.01
C ASP A 182 8.14 -1.47 -24.12
N CYS A 183 8.24 -1.31 -22.81
CA CYS A 183 7.49 -2.12 -21.86
C CYS A 183 5.98 -1.87 -21.93
N ALA A 184 5.55 -0.61 -22.03
CA ALA A 184 4.13 -0.25 -22.11
C ALA A 184 3.49 -0.80 -23.39
N ARG A 185 4.15 -0.65 -24.56
CA ARG A 185 3.65 -1.21 -25.82
C ARG A 185 3.48 -2.73 -25.78
N GLU A 186 4.32 -3.41 -25.01
CA GLU A 186 4.14 -4.85 -24.83
C GLU A 186 3.01 -5.15 -23.88
N ALA A 187 2.93 -4.45 -22.73
CA ALA A 187 1.88 -4.63 -21.74
C ALA A 187 0.48 -4.38 -22.29
N ASP A 188 0.31 -3.37 -23.15
CA ASP A 188 -0.97 -3.00 -23.80
C ASP A 188 -1.59 -4.15 -24.62
N LYS A 189 -0.82 -5.18 -24.98
CA LYS A 189 -1.34 -6.36 -25.68
C LYS A 189 -2.10 -7.32 -24.77
N TYR A 190 -1.96 -7.15 -23.47
CA TYR A 190 -2.55 -8.04 -22.44
C TYR A 190 -3.71 -7.38 -21.67
N GLY A 191 -4.03 -6.12 -21.92
CA GLY A 191 -5.15 -5.36 -21.32
C GLY A 191 -4.74 -4.38 -20.26
#